data_ebe8b71de165417b8a730c98df820cc9
#
_entry.id   ebe8b71de165417b8a730c98df820cc9
#
_cell.length_a   1.000
_cell.length_b   1.000
_cell.length_c   1.000
_cell.angle_alpha   90.00
_cell.angle_beta   90.00
_cell.angle_gamma   90.00
#
_symmetry.space_group_name_H-M   'P 1'
#
loop_
_entity.id
_entity.type
_entity.pdbx_description
1 polymer ?
#
loop_
_entity_poly.entity_id
_entity_poly.type
_entity_poly.pdbx_seq_one_letter_code
_entity_poly.pdbx_strand_id
1 'polypeptide(L)'
;MRKRIIYVIIIVVLLLTGCTIGGSFCMLNFSLTPDAKILSKDADSYPYMYRNYPFLRPWVDSLRQADALKDTFIINPHGIQLHAYYVAAPKPTDKTAVIVHGYTDNAIRMFMIGYLYNRDLGYNILLPDLQHQGESEGRAIQMGWKDRFDVLQWMNIANKIFGDSTQMAVHGISMGGATTMMVSGEEQQPFVKCFVEDCGYTSVWDEFSHELKSSFFLPPFPLMYTTSWLCEKKYGWNFKEASSLKQVAKCKLPMLFIHGDKDTYVPTWMVYPLYEAKPEPKELWIVSGAAHAVSYQENKQEYTDKVRDFVGRYIH
;
A
#
# COMPACT_ATOMS: atom_id res chain seq x y z
N MET A 1 -28.02 9.59 50.13
CA MET A 1 -28.33 9.77 48.73
C MET A 1 -27.07 10.15 47.91
N ARG A 2 -26.35 11.23 48.16
CA ARG A 2 -25.14 11.66 47.40
C ARG A 2 -24.05 10.60 47.29
N LYS A 3 -23.68 9.87 48.34
CA LYS A 3 -22.63 8.82 48.29
C LYS A 3 -23.00 7.70 47.34
N ARG A 4 -24.28 7.22 47.33
CA ARG A 4 -24.72 6.17 46.39
C ARG A 4 -24.67 6.62 44.93
N ILE A 5 -25.00 7.86 44.62
CA ILE A 5 -24.90 8.45 43.28
C ILE A 5 -23.45 8.48 42.83
N ILE A 6 -22.52 8.91 43.70
CA ILE A 6 -21.10 8.94 43.40
C ILE A 6 -20.57 7.52 43.07
N TYR A 7 -20.92 6.50 43.87
CA TYR A 7 -20.53 5.12 43.59
C TYR A 7 -21.06 4.61 42.26
N VAL A 8 -22.33 4.92 41.92
CA VAL A 8 -22.91 4.54 40.62
C VAL A 8 -22.14 5.19 39.48
N ILE A 9 -21.84 6.50 39.59
CA ILE A 9 -21.06 7.20 38.56
C ILE A 9 -19.67 6.59 38.40
N ILE A 10 -18.96 6.28 39.50
CA ILE A 10 -17.65 5.63 39.43
C ILE A 10 -17.72 4.26 38.74
N ILE A 11 -18.71 3.45 39.08
CA ILE A 11 -18.91 2.14 38.46
C ILE A 11 -19.17 2.29 36.95
N VAL A 12 -20.04 3.21 36.56
CA VAL A 12 -20.35 3.46 35.15
C VAL A 12 -19.09 3.93 34.39
N VAL A 13 -18.33 4.85 34.97
CA VAL A 13 -17.06 5.32 34.37
C VAL A 13 -16.06 4.19 34.21
N LEU A 14 -15.91 3.34 35.23
CA LEU A 14 -15.01 2.17 35.16
C LEU A 14 -15.45 1.18 34.09
N LEU A 15 -16.75 0.89 33.98
CA LEU A 15 -17.31 0.01 32.94
C LEU A 15 -17.07 0.59 31.55
N LEU A 16 -17.38 1.87 31.33
CA LEU A 16 -17.14 2.53 30.04
C LEU A 16 -15.67 2.53 29.66
N THR A 17 -14.77 2.81 30.62
CA THR A 17 -13.32 2.75 30.40
C THR A 17 -12.87 1.34 30.04
N GLY A 18 -13.34 0.31 30.76
CA GLY A 18 -13.05 -1.08 30.47
C GLY A 18 -13.54 -1.52 29.10
N CYS A 19 -14.76 -1.15 28.72
CA CYS A 19 -15.30 -1.41 27.38
C CYS A 19 -14.50 -0.69 26.28
N THR A 20 -14.09 0.55 26.50
CA THR A 20 -13.29 1.30 25.54
C THR A 20 -11.92 0.65 25.33
N ILE A 21 -11.23 0.29 26.40
CA ILE A 21 -9.92 -0.38 26.31
C ILE A 21 -10.06 -1.74 25.63
N GLY A 22 -11.01 -2.58 26.04
CA GLY A 22 -11.28 -3.87 25.40
C GLY A 22 -11.62 -3.74 23.92
N GLY A 23 -12.50 -2.79 23.57
CA GLY A 23 -12.86 -2.48 22.19
C GLY A 23 -11.67 -2.01 21.37
N SER A 24 -10.78 -1.21 21.96
CA SER A 24 -9.55 -0.75 21.30
C SER A 24 -8.58 -1.88 20.99
N PHE A 25 -8.42 -2.85 21.88
CA PHE A 25 -7.63 -4.07 21.61
C PHE A 25 -8.24 -4.89 20.48
N CYS A 26 -9.56 -5.08 20.49
CA CYS A 26 -10.25 -5.77 19.40
C CYS A 26 -10.06 -5.07 18.06
N MET A 27 -10.25 -3.74 18.01
CA MET A 27 -10.06 -2.95 16.78
C MET A 27 -8.62 -2.98 16.29
N LEU A 28 -7.65 -2.85 17.19
CA LEU A 28 -6.24 -2.90 16.81
C LEU A 28 -5.87 -4.26 16.22
N ASN A 29 -6.31 -5.35 16.85
CA ASN A 29 -6.05 -6.69 16.34
C ASN A 29 -6.80 -6.93 15.01
N PHE A 30 -8.07 -6.54 14.92
CA PHE A 30 -8.85 -6.66 13.69
C PHE A 30 -8.17 -5.95 12.50
N SER A 31 -7.64 -4.73 12.73
CA SER A 31 -7.05 -3.92 11.66
C SER A 31 -5.60 -4.29 11.33
N LEU A 32 -4.78 -4.67 12.31
CA LEU A 32 -3.34 -4.85 12.09
C LEU A 32 -2.87 -6.30 12.17
N THR A 33 -3.66 -7.18 12.79
CA THR A 33 -3.37 -8.62 12.88
C THR A 33 -4.62 -9.43 12.52
N PRO A 34 -5.15 -9.25 11.28
CA PRO A 34 -6.35 -9.97 10.86
C PRO A 34 -6.12 -11.48 10.89
N ASP A 35 -7.22 -12.26 10.94
CA ASP A 35 -7.14 -13.73 10.87
C ASP A 35 -6.37 -14.15 9.60
N ALA A 36 -5.50 -15.15 9.74
CA ALA A 36 -4.71 -15.68 8.63
C ALA A 36 -5.55 -16.15 7.41
N LYS A 37 -6.87 -16.33 7.59
CA LYS A 37 -7.81 -16.64 6.50
C LYS A 37 -8.14 -15.41 5.64
N ILE A 38 -7.95 -14.20 6.16
CA ILE A 38 -8.21 -12.94 5.46
C ILE A 38 -6.99 -12.55 4.62
N LEU A 39 -5.77 -12.92 5.08
CA LEU A 39 -4.54 -12.65 4.35
C LEU A 39 -4.47 -13.48 3.08
N SER A 40 -4.15 -12.82 1.97
CA SER A 40 -3.95 -13.46 0.68
C SER A 40 -2.72 -14.37 0.73
N LYS A 41 -2.90 -15.66 0.47
CA LYS A 41 -1.81 -16.62 0.32
C LYS A 41 -1.49 -16.81 -1.15
N ASP A 42 -0.26 -17.17 -1.46
CA ASP A 42 0.20 -17.40 -2.83
C ASP A 42 -0.66 -18.43 -3.56
N ALA A 43 -0.98 -19.54 -2.88
CA ALA A 43 -1.83 -20.60 -3.43
C ALA A 43 -3.22 -20.11 -3.88
N ASP A 44 -3.81 -19.16 -3.15
CA ASP A 44 -5.13 -18.60 -3.43
C ASP A 44 -5.05 -17.41 -4.41
N SER A 45 -3.92 -16.71 -4.42
CA SER A 45 -3.70 -15.50 -5.22
C SER A 45 -3.60 -15.82 -6.72
N TYR A 46 -2.91 -16.88 -7.12
CA TYR A 46 -2.82 -17.27 -8.54
C TYR A 46 -4.19 -17.57 -9.17
N PRO A 47 -5.05 -18.45 -8.59
CA PRO A 47 -6.39 -18.69 -9.13
C PRO A 47 -7.26 -17.43 -9.18
N TYR A 48 -7.17 -16.59 -8.17
CA TYR A 48 -7.89 -15.31 -8.14
C TYR A 48 -7.44 -14.40 -9.29
N MET A 49 -6.13 -14.21 -9.47
CA MET A 49 -5.58 -13.33 -10.51
C MET A 49 -5.89 -13.84 -11.90
N TYR A 50 -5.82 -15.15 -12.15
CA TYR A 50 -6.13 -15.73 -13.45
C TYR A 50 -7.61 -15.64 -13.81
N ARG A 51 -8.50 -15.62 -12.82
CA ARG A 51 -9.95 -15.42 -13.03
C ARG A 51 -10.27 -13.97 -13.37
N ASN A 52 -9.68 -13.03 -12.65
CA ASN A 52 -9.94 -11.60 -12.85
C ASN A 52 -9.14 -11.00 -14.01
N TYR A 53 -7.97 -11.57 -14.30
CA TYR A 53 -7.04 -11.12 -15.34
C TYR A 53 -6.55 -12.32 -16.17
N PRO A 54 -7.37 -12.89 -17.07
CA PRO A 54 -7.04 -14.14 -17.78
C PRO A 54 -5.74 -14.07 -18.59
N PHE A 55 -5.35 -12.87 -19.06
CA PHE A 55 -4.11 -12.65 -19.81
C PHE A 55 -2.83 -12.87 -18.97
N LEU A 56 -2.92 -12.91 -17.65
CA LEU A 56 -1.78 -13.16 -16.78
C LEU A 56 -1.29 -14.61 -16.86
N ARG A 57 -2.20 -15.58 -17.03
CA ARG A 57 -1.83 -16.99 -17.03
C ARG A 57 -0.75 -17.32 -18.05
N PRO A 58 -0.92 -17.04 -19.36
CA PRO A 58 0.12 -17.35 -20.35
C PRO A 58 1.43 -16.58 -20.09
N TRP A 59 1.37 -15.37 -19.56
CA TRP A 59 2.57 -14.61 -19.20
C TRP A 59 3.32 -15.26 -18.03
N VAL A 60 2.64 -15.57 -16.93
CA VAL A 60 3.25 -16.23 -15.76
C VAL A 60 3.80 -17.63 -16.13
N ASP A 61 3.04 -18.39 -16.92
CA ASP A 61 3.49 -19.71 -17.39
C ASP A 61 4.76 -19.59 -18.24
N SER A 62 4.85 -18.58 -19.12
CA SER A 62 6.06 -18.33 -19.92
C SER A 62 7.26 -17.93 -19.05
N LEU A 63 7.05 -17.12 -18.01
CA LEU A 63 8.11 -16.73 -17.07
C LEU A 63 8.61 -17.94 -16.27
N ARG A 64 7.72 -18.82 -15.84
CA ARG A 64 8.08 -20.05 -15.12
C ARG A 64 8.84 -21.02 -16.02
N GLN A 65 8.40 -21.22 -17.26
CA GLN A 65 9.09 -22.08 -18.23
C GLN A 65 10.50 -21.58 -18.54
N ALA A 66 10.69 -20.27 -18.59
CA ALA A 66 11.99 -19.63 -18.83
C ALA A 66 12.84 -19.49 -17.55
N ASP A 67 12.35 -19.95 -16.40
CA ASP A 67 12.94 -19.70 -15.09
C ASP A 67 13.22 -18.20 -14.84
N ALA A 68 12.31 -17.32 -15.32
CA ALA A 68 12.46 -15.88 -15.25
C ALA A 68 11.65 -15.22 -14.10
N LEU A 69 10.64 -15.90 -13.56
CA LEU A 69 9.97 -15.48 -12.32
C LEU A 69 10.83 -15.94 -11.14
N LYS A 70 11.53 -14.99 -10.55
CA LYS A 70 12.42 -15.22 -9.41
C LYS A 70 11.83 -14.63 -8.14
N ASP A 71 12.25 -15.16 -7.01
CA ASP A 71 11.98 -14.63 -5.69
C ASP A 71 13.27 -14.41 -4.89
N THR A 72 13.20 -13.61 -3.85
CA THR A 72 14.34 -13.35 -2.97
C THR A 72 13.87 -12.91 -1.59
N PHE A 73 14.74 -13.14 -0.60
CA PHE A 73 14.52 -12.74 0.77
C PHE A 73 15.61 -11.78 1.24
N ILE A 74 15.22 -10.83 2.07
CA ILE A 74 16.16 -9.95 2.80
C ILE A 74 15.80 -9.92 4.28
N ILE A 75 16.76 -9.53 5.10
CA ILE A 75 16.50 -9.21 6.53
C ILE A 75 16.53 -7.69 6.65
N ASN A 76 15.44 -7.11 7.18
CA ASN A 76 15.41 -5.67 7.42
C ASN A 76 16.22 -5.29 8.68
N PRO A 77 16.48 -4.00 8.94
CA PRO A 77 17.24 -3.55 10.12
C PRO A 77 16.64 -3.95 11.47
N HIS A 78 15.38 -4.42 11.50
CA HIS A 78 14.70 -4.90 12.70
C HIS A 78 14.73 -6.43 12.84
N GLY A 79 15.49 -7.14 11.98
CA GLY A 79 15.61 -8.59 11.99
C GLY A 79 14.40 -9.34 11.41
N ILE A 80 13.53 -8.68 10.66
CA ILE A 80 12.35 -9.26 10.02
C ILE A 80 12.74 -9.74 8.63
N GLN A 81 12.43 -11.00 8.32
CA GLN A 81 12.61 -11.55 6.98
C GLN A 81 11.48 -11.06 6.07
N LEU A 82 11.86 -10.47 4.95
CA LEU A 82 10.95 -9.94 3.93
C LEU A 82 11.19 -10.65 2.61
N HIS A 83 10.13 -10.83 1.84
CA HIS A 83 10.10 -11.52 0.56
C HIS A 83 9.75 -10.55 -0.58
N ALA A 84 10.24 -10.84 -1.79
CA ALA A 84 9.80 -10.18 -3.02
C ALA A 84 9.96 -11.11 -4.22
N TYR A 85 9.02 -11.01 -5.17
CA TYR A 85 9.20 -11.51 -6.54
C TYR A 85 9.91 -10.47 -7.40
N TYR A 86 10.70 -10.93 -8.39
CA TYR A 86 11.28 -10.06 -9.40
C TYR A 86 11.37 -10.73 -10.76
N VAL A 87 11.28 -9.92 -11.82
CA VAL A 87 11.34 -10.37 -13.22
C VAL A 87 12.18 -9.36 -14.01
N ALA A 88 13.20 -9.85 -14.71
CA ALA A 88 13.93 -9.02 -15.67
C ALA A 88 13.06 -8.71 -16.89
N ALA A 89 13.32 -7.56 -17.52
CA ALA A 89 12.66 -7.18 -18.75
C ALA A 89 12.96 -8.19 -19.89
N PRO A 90 12.05 -8.33 -20.87
CA PRO A 90 12.26 -9.22 -22.04
C PRO A 90 13.50 -8.84 -22.89
N LYS A 91 13.95 -7.60 -22.79
CA LYS A 91 15.18 -7.07 -23.40
C LYS A 91 15.97 -6.30 -22.36
N PRO A 92 17.32 -6.31 -22.43
CA PRO A 92 18.13 -5.53 -21.50
C PRO A 92 17.71 -4.04 -21.44
N THR A 93 17.51 -3.52 -20.24
CA THR A 93 17.12 -2.14 -19.98
C THR A 93 17.50 -1.75 -18.55
N ASP A 94 17.67 -0.46 -18.32
CA ASP A 94 17.83 0.15 -16.99
C ASP A 94 16.50 0.58 -16.37
N LYS A 95 15.38 0.50 -17.15
CA LYS A 95 14.04 0.87 -16.68
C LYS A 95 13.52 -0.16 -15.68
N THR A 96 13.13 0.29 -14.50
CA THR A 96 12.72 -0.59 -13.39
C THR A 96 11.46 -0.06 -12.70
N ALA A 97 10.58 -0.95 -12.28
CA ALA A 97 9.44 -0.60 -11.43
C ALA A 97 9.44 -1.43 -10.15
N VAL A 98 9.26 -0.77 -9.00
CA VAL A 98 8.93 -1.41 -7.72
C VAL A 98 7.42 -1.25 -7.49
N ILE A 99 6.70 -2.37 -7.26
CA ILE A 99 5.25 -2.41 -7.29
C ILE A 99 4.71 -2.89 -5.95
N VAL A 100 3.96 -2.03 -5.24
CA VAL A 100 3.57 -2.22 -3.84
C VAL A 100 2.10 -2.59 -3.73
N HIS A 101 1.79 -3.70 -3.05
CA HIS A 101 0.45 -4.25 -2.92
C HIS A 101 -0.40 -3.56 -1.83
N GLY A 102 -1.72 -3.83 -1.86
CA GLY A 102 -2.72 -3.32 -0.93
C GLY A 102 -2.80 -4.08 0.41
N TYR A 103 -3.76 -3.66 1.24
CA TYR A 103 -4.06 -4.25 2.54
C TYR A 103 -4.53 -5.72 2.39
N THR A 104 -3.98 -6.62 3.21
CA THR A 104 -4.23 -8.07 3.21
C THR A 104 -3.89 -8.80 1.90
N ASP A 105 -3.30 -8.12 0.94
CA ASP A 105 -2.84 -8.68 -0.33
C ASP A 105 -1.40 -9.21 -0.25
N ASN A 106 -0.83 -9.55 -1.40
CA ASN A 106 0.55 -9.97 -1.56
C ASN A 106 1.09 -9.58 -2.95
N ALA A 107 2.36 -9.83 -3.18
CA ALA A 107 3.04 -9.51 -4.44
C ALA A 107 2.33 -10.08 -5.68
N ILE A 108 1.78 -11.30 -5.60
CA ILE A 108 1.10 -11.97 -6.72
C ILE A 108 -0.16 -11.18 -7.12
N ARG A 109 -0.86 -10.57 -6.16
CA ARG A 109 -2.05 -9.74 -6.43
C ARG A 109 -1.73 -8.48 -7.23
N MET A 110 -0.46 -8.10 -7.32
CA MET A 110 0.02 -6.98 -8.15
C MET A 110 0.58 -7.42 -9.52
N PHE A 111 0.48 -8.69 -9.89
CA PHE A 111 0.98 -9.17 -11.18
C PHE A 111 0.31 -8.51 -12.39
N MET A 112 -0.91 -7.96 -12.24
CA MET A 112 -1.54 -7.19 -13.32
C MET A 112 -0.79 -5.87 -13.62
N ILE A 113 -0.26 -5.20 -12.59
CA ILE A 113 0.61 -4.04 -12.75
C ILE A 113 2.03 -4.49 -13.16
N GLY A 114 2.48 -5.63 -12.64
CA GLY A 114 3.72 -6.28 -13.11
C GLY A 114 3.70 -6.55 -14.61
N TYR A 115 2.58 -7.05 -15.15
CA TYR A 115 2.37 -7.26 -16.57
C TYR A 115 2.45 -5.94 -17.36
N LEU A 116 1.77 -4.89 -16.88
CA LEU A 116 1.83 -3.56 -17.48
C LEU A 116 3.29 -3.10 -17.63
N TYR A 117 4.06 -3.11 -16.55
CA TYR A 117 5.45 -2.64 -16.62
C TYR A 117 6.35 -3.59 -17.40
N ASN A 118 6.32 -4.90 -17.13
CA ASN A 118 7.26 -5.84 -17.72
C ASN A 118 6.91 -6.18 -19.18
N ARG A 119 5.64 -6.54 -19.43
CA ARG A 119 5.24 -7.01 -20.77
C ARG A 119 4.91 -5.88 -21.72
N ASP A 120 4.13 -4.86 -21.25
CA ASP A 120 3.63 -3.80 -22.11
C ASP A 120 4.63 -2.64 -22.23
N LEU A 121 5.45 -2.36 -21.19
CA LEU A 121 6.42 -1.25 -21.18
C LEU A 121 7.88 -1.71 -21.28
N GLY A 122 8.19 -2.99 -21.07
CA GLY A 122 9.54 -3.53 -21.16
C GLY A 122 10.46 -3.16 -19.98
N TYR A 123 9.92 -3.06 -18.79
CA TYR A 123 10.66 -2.73 -17.55
C TYR A 123 11.06 -4.00 -16.79
N ASN A 124 12.17 -3.93 -16.06
CA ASN A 124 12.42 -4.82 -14.93
C ASN A 124 11.40 -4.53 -13.83
N ILE A 125 10.96 -5.54 -13.11
CA ILE A 125 10.00 -5.36 -12.01
C ILE A 125 10.45 -6.07 -10.74
N LEU A 126 10.14 -5.46 -9.58
CA LEU A 126 10.23 -6.07 -8.27
C LEU A 126 8.93 -5.80 -7.50
N LEU A 127 8.37 -6.86 -6.91
CA LEU A 127 7.09 -6.82 -6.20
C LEU A 127 7.33 -7.37 -4.78
N PRO A 128 7.50 -6.51 -3.78
CA PRO A 128 7.69 -6.96 -2.40
C PRO A 128 6.37 -7.40 -1.77
N ASP A 129 6.46 -8.37 -0.87
CA ASP A 129 5.46 -8.61 0.16
C ASP A 129 5.75 -7.68 1.34
N LEU A 130 4.76 -6.91 1.77
CA LEU A 130 4.86 -6.04 2.94
C LEU A 130 4.82 -6.86 4.25
N GLN A 131 5.22 -6.25 5.37
CA GLN A 131 5.25 -6.95 6.64
C GLN A 131 3.91 -7.63 6.99
N HIS A 132 3.98 -8.86 7.49
CA HIS A 132 2.84 -9.68 7.91
C HIS A 132 1.89 -10.09 6.76
N GLN A 133 2.35 -10.04 5.51
CA GLN A 133 1.56 -10.37 4.31
C GLN A 133 2.42 -11.18 3.33
N GLY A 134 1.77 -12.00 2.47
CA GLY A 134 2.46 -12.91 1.57
C GLY A 134 3.42 -13.85 2.30
N GLU A 135 4.66 -13.93 1.83
CA GLU A 135 5.74 -14.73 2.41
C GLU A 135 6.63 -13.91 3.37
N SER A 136 6.33 -12.63 3.59
CA SER A 136 7.06 -11.78 4.52
C SER A 136 6.63 -12.01 5.96
N GLU A 137 7.63 -12.08 6.85
CA GLU A 137 7.39 -12.09 8.29
C GLU A 137 6.89 -10.73 8.79
N GLY A 138 6.53 -10.68 10.06
CA GLY A 138 6.09 -9.46 10.74
C GLY A 138 5.12 -9.75 11.86
N ARG A 139 4.97 -8.80 12.78
CA ARG A 139 4.04 -8.93 13.91
C ARG A 139 2.66 -8.37 13.61
N ALA A 140 2.56 -7.51 12.61
CA ALA A 140 1.34 -6.80 12.22
C ALA A 140 1.54 -6.10 10.88
N ILE A 141 0.45 -5.83 10.18
CA ILE A 141 0.40 -4.93 9.03
C ILE A 141 0.76 -3.52 9.51
N GLN A 142 1.65 -2.84 8.81
CA GLN A 142 2.19 -1.53 9.23
C GLN A 142 1.51 -0.35 8.52
N MET A 143 0.47 -0.60 7.73
CA MET A 143 -0.33 0.40 7.01
C MET A 143 0.53 1.41 6.23
N GLY A 144 1.60 0.93 5.60
CA GLY A 144 2.54 1.75 4.84
C GLY A 144 3.55 2.51 5.69
N TRP A 145 3.27 2.77 6.98
CA TRP A 145 4.09 3.68 7.76
C TRP A 145 5.50 3.15 8.03
N LYS A 146 5.62 1.93 8.55
CA LYS A 146 6.95 1.30 8.68
C LYS A 146 7.37 0.58 7.42
N ASP A 147 6.41 0.05 6.65
CA ASP A 147 6.66 -0.57 5.36
C ASP A 147 7.43 0.34 4.39
N ARG A 148 7.27 1.68 4.49
CA ARG A 148 8.00 2.62 3.63
C ARG A 148 9.52 2.46 3.72
N PHE A 149 10.06 2.12 4.87
CA PHE A 149 11.50 1.87 5.03
C PHE A 149 11.92 0.54 4.40
N ASP A 150 11.07 -0.47 4.48
CA ASP A 150 11.31 -1.76 3.82
C ASP A 150 11.23 -1.60 2.30
N VAL A 151 10.29 -0.80 1.79
CA VAL A 151 10.19 -0.48 0.36
C VAL A 151 11.42 0.29 -0.13
N LEU A 152 11.95 1.26 0.65
CA LEU A 152 13.22 1.92 0.33
C LEU A 152 14.38 0.93 0.26
N GLN A 153 14.42 -0.07 1.14
CA GLN A 153 15.41 -1.14 1.07
C GLN A 153 15.22 -1.98 -0.19
N TRP A 154 13.97 -2.34 -0.53
CA TRP A 154 13.65 -3.08 -1.75
C TRP A 154 14.00 -2.30 -3.04
N MET A 155 13.83 -0.99 -3.04
CA MET A 155 14.27 -0.13 -4.16
C MET A 155 15.78 -0.22 -4.37
N ASN A 156 16.57 -0.19 -3.30
CA ASN A 156 18.03 -0.38 -3.36
C ASN A 156 18.41 -1.78 -3.84
N ILE A 157 17.68 -2.82 -3.40
CA ILE A 157 17.90 -4.20 -3.84
C ILE A 157 17.53 -4.35 -5.32
N ALA A 158 16.41 -3.80 -5.77
CA ALA A 158 16.02 -3.81 -7.19
C ALA A 158 17.09 -3.14 -8.06
N ASN A 159 17.62 -1.98 -7.62
CA ASN A 159 18.72 -1.32 -8.33
C ASN A 159 19.94 -2.25 -8.47
N LYS A 160 20.35 -2.95 -7.41
CA LYS A 160 21.47 -3.90 -7.45
C LYS A 160 21.18 -5.12 -8.34
N ILE A 161 20.00 -5.72 -8.24
CA ILE A 161 19.62 -6.88 -9.08
C ILE A 161 19.67 -6.52 -10.55
N PHE A 162 19.28 -5.32 -10.94
CA PHE A 162 19.16 -4.90 -12.33
C PHE A 162 20.33 -4.01 -12.82
N GLY A 163 21.49 -4.06 -12.15
CA GLY A 163 22.77 -3.56 -12.69
C GLY A 163 23.27 -2.24 -12.14
N ASP A 164 22.81 -1.77 -10.98
CA ASP A 164 23.26 -0.57 -10.24
C ASP A 164 23.13 0.79 -10.97
N SER A 165 22.41 0.83 -12.10
CA SER A 165 22.22 2.03 -12.92
C SER A 165 20.79 2.20 -13.39
N THR A 166 19.81 1.78 -12.56
CA THR A 166 18.39 1.77 -12.95
C THR A 166 17.78 3.18 -12.98
N GLN A 167 16.71 3.32 -13.78
CA GLN A 167 15.77 4.43 -13.72
C GLN A 167 14.45 3.88 -13.20
N MET A 168 14.05 4.28 -11.99
CA MET A 168 13.02 3.58 -11.22
C MET A 168 11.73 4.38 -11.08
N ALA A 169 10.60 3.73 -11.38
CA ALA A 169 9.28 4.13 -10.93
C ALA A 169 8.85 3.30 -9.71
N VAL A 170 8.11 3.90 -8.79
CA VAL A 170 7.46 3.19 -7.68
C VAL A 170 5.95 3.32 -7.86
N HIS A 171 5.24 2.19 -7.89
CA HIS A 171 3.80 2.15 -8.15
C HIS A 171 3.08 1.35 -7.07
N GLY A 172 2.04 1.89 -6.47
CA GLY A 172 1.25 1.19 -5.46
C GLY A 172 -0.24 1.42 -5.60
N ILE A 173 -1.04 0.44 -5.17
CA ILE A 173 -2.51 0.50 -5.17
C ILE A 173 -3.03 0.41 -3.73
N SER A 174 -4.02 1.22 -3.36
CA SER A 174 -4.68 1.22 -2.06
C SER A 174 -3.68 1.49 -0.92
N MET A 175 -3.53 0.60 0.08
CA MET A 175 -2.45 0.70 1.06
C MET A 175 -1.07 0.77 0.40
N GLY A 176 -0.87 0.11 -0.75
CA GLY A 176 0.36 0.25 -1.56
C GLY A 176 0.53 1.66 -2.14
N GLY A 177 -0.57 2.31 -2.58
CA GLY A 177 -0.58 3.71 -3.00
C GLY A 177 -0.21 4.65 -1.85
N ALA A 178 -0.80 4.44 -0.67
CA ALA A 178 -0.44 5.16 0.55
C ALA A 178 1.03 4.94 0.94
N THR A 179 1.52 3.68 0.85
CA THR A 179 2.93 3.34 1.10
C THR A 179 3.85 4.06 0.12
N THR A 180 3.50 4.07 -1.18
CA THR A 180 4.24 4.79 -2.24
C THR A 180 4.33 6.28 -1.95
N MET A 181 3.23 6.91 -1.53
CA MET A 181 3.22 8.30 -1.08
C MET A 181 4.07 8.51 0.17
N MET A 182 4.03 7.59 1.14
CA MET A 182 4.85 7.67 2.35
C MET A 182 6.35 7.50 2.04
N VAL A 183 6.71 6.62 1.11
CA VAL A 183 8.07 6.47 0.56
C VAL A 183 8.55 7.77 -0.07
N SER A 184 7.70 8.42 -0.86
CA SER A 184 8.07 9.60 -1.66
C SER A 184 8.51 10.81 -0.82
N GLY A 185 8.10 10.86 0.45
CA GLY A 185 8.47 11.92 1.38
C GLY A 185 9.79 11.69 2.12
N GLU A 186 10.42 10.53 1.95
CA GLU A 186 11.75 10.22 2.48
C GLU A 186 12.85 10.65 1.48
N GLU A 187 14.10 10.62 1.90
CA GLU A 187 15.24 10.92 1.01
C GLU A 187 15.32 9.88 -0.11
N GLN A 188 15.38 10.35 -1.35
CA GLN A 188 15.37 9.49 -2.53
C GLN A 188 16.75 9.35 -3.16
N GLN A 189 17.06 8.14 -3.60
CA GLN A 189 18.27 7.88 -4.37
C GLN A 189 18.13 8.43 -5.80
N PRO A 190 19.25 8.81 -6.46
CA PRO A 190 19.22 9.42 -7.80
C PRO A 190 18.57 8.54 -8.89
N PHE A 191 18.53 7.23 -8.70
CA PHE A 191 17.90 6.31 -9.64
C PHE A 191 16.37 6.36 -9.58
N VAL A 192 15.74 6.89 -8.54
CA VAL A 192 14.29 7.05 -8.43
C VAL A 192 13.86 8.26 -9.26
N LYS A 193 12.91 8.07 -10.19
CA LYS A 193 12.50 9.10 -11.15
C LYS A 193 11.07 9.60 -10.93
N CYS A 194 10.14 8.73 -10.57
CA CYS A 194 8.74 9.12 -10.40
C CYS A 194 7.97 8.11 -9.54
N PHE A 195 6.78 8.53 -9.12
CA PHE A 195 5.84 7.74 -8.34
C PHE A 195 4.48 7.68 -9.04
N VAL A 196 3.80 6.54 -8.91
CA VAL A 196 2.40 6.36 -9.32
C VAL A 196 1.64 5.82 -8.11
N GLU A 197 0.64 6.51 -7.67
CA GLU A 197 -0.26 6.05 -6.62
C GLU A 197 -1.67 5.88 -7.19
N ASP A 198 -2.34 4.80 -6.81
CA ASP A 198 -3.73 4.52 -7.18
C ASP A 198 -4.54 4.26 -5.91
N CYS A 199 -5.57 5.06 -5.68
CA CYS A 199 -6.54 5.01 -4.59
C CYS A 199 -5.94 4.91 -3.18
N GLY A 200 -4.83 5.60 -2.91
CA GLY A 200 -4.23 5.66 -1.58
C GLY A 200 -4.93 6.68 -0.67
N TYR A 201 -4.79 6.50 0.65
CA TYR A 201 -5.44 7.35 1.67
C TYR A 201 -4.55 8.48 2.17
N THR A 202 -5.18 9.53 2.75
CA THR A 202 -4.53 10.71 3.34
C THR A 202 -3.72 10.38 4.59
N SER A 203 -4.26 9.53 5.45
CA SER A 203 -3.62 9.03 6.66
C SER A 203 -4.34 7.78 7.17
N VAL A 204 -3.64 6.99 7.98
CA VAL A 204 -4.25 5.84 8.68
C VAL A 204 -5.38 6.31 9.61
N TRP A 205 -5.25 7.51 10.18
CA TRP A 205 -6.31 8.10 11.00
C TRP A 205 -7.59 8.34 10.20
N ASP A 206 -7.48 8.93 9.02
CA ASP A 206 -8.65 9.27 8.20
C ASP A 206 -9.31 8.02 7.65
N GLU A 207 -8.51 7.07 7.15
CA GLU A 207 -8.98 5.79 6.63
C GLU A 207 -9.73 4.98 7.71
N PHE A 208 -9.09 4.77 8.87
CA PHE A 208 -9.73 4.02 9.96
C PHE A 208 -10.93 4.74 10.57
N SER A 209 -10.93 6.07 10.58
CA SER A 209 -12.11 6.85 11.02
C SER A 209 -13.26 6.70 10.05
N HIS A 210 -12.98 6.65 8.75
CA HIS A 210 -13.98 6.38 7.72
C HIS A 210 -14.55 4.98 7.88
N GLU A 211 -13.69 3.97 7.94
CA GLU A 211 -14.09 2.56 8.09
C GLU A 211 -14.86 2.31 9.39
N LEU A 212 -14.44 2.91 10.51
CA LEU A 212 -15.15 2.80 11.77
C LEU A 212 -16.59 3.34 11.66
N LYS A 213 -16.78 4.43 10.93
CA LYS A 213 -18.09 5.03 10.72
C LYS A 213 -18.93 4.25 9.70
N SER A 214 -18.35 3.84 8.58
CA SER A 214 -19.06 3.18 7.48
C SER A 214 -19.46 1.74 7.83
N SER A 215 -18.52 0.98 8.42
CA SER A 215 -18.68 -0.46 8.67
C SER A 215 -19.26 -0.77 10.05
N PHE A 216 -18.98 0.06 11.07
CA PHE A 216 -19.41 -0.21 12.45
C PHE A 216 -20.37 0.85 13.00
N PHE A 217 -20.66 1.92 12.25
CA PHE A 217 -21.55 3.01 12.69
C PHE A 217 -21.10 3.68 14.00
N LEU A 218 -19.80 3.66 14.29
CA LEU A 218 -19.23 4.21 15.52
C LEU A 218 -18.51 5.53 15.25
N PRO A 219 -18.59 6.50 16.22
CA PRO A 219 -17.81 7.72 16.13
C PRO A 219 -16.32 7.45 16.44
N PRO A 220 -15.40 8.29 15.92
CA PRO A 220 -13.98 8.16 16.23
C PRO A 220 -13.64 8.26 17.72
N PHE A 221 -14.34 9.12 18.47
CA PHE A 221 -14.13 9.27 19.91
C PHE A 221 -15.04 8.29 20.70
N PRO A 222 -14.51 7.61 21.72
CA PRO A 222 -13.12 7.60 22.22
C PRO A 222 -12.25 6.52 21.53
N LEU A 223 -12.85 5.59 20.77
CA LEU A 223 -12.23 4.33 20.33
C LEU A 223 -10.97 4.55 19.47
N MET A 224 -11.03 5.43 18.48
CA MET A 224 -9.87 5.72 17.62
C MET A 224 -8.68 6.28 18.39
N TYR A 225 -8.93 7.12 19.40
CA TYR A 225 -7.85 7.71 20.22
C TYR A 225 -7.13 6.66 21.06
N THR A 226 -7.90 5.79 21.70
CA THR A 226 -7.34 4.70 22.53
C THR A 226 -6.68 3.62 21.68
N THR A 227 -7.26 3.28 20.51
CA THR A 227 -6.65 2.31 19.58
C THR A 227 -5.33 2.86 18.99
N SER A 228 -5.29 4.13 18.60
CA SER A 228 -4.07 4.79 18.11
C SER A 228 -2.98 4.84 19.19
N TRP A 229 -3.34 5.13 20.45
CA TRP A 229 -2.42 5.08 21.58
C TRP A 229 -1.90 3.65 21.84
N LEU A 230 -2.76 2.64 21.76
CA LEU A 230 -2.34 1.23 21.89
C LEU A 230 -1.40 0.81 20.75
N CYS A 231 -1.65 1.26 19.52
CA CYS A 231 -0.77 1.05 18.39
C CYS A 231 0.63 1.61 18.67
N GLU A 232 0.70 2.85 19.17
CA GLU A 232 1.97 3.47 19.55
C GLU A 232 2.72 2.67 20.60
N LYS A 233 2.03 2.18 21.65
CA LYS A 233 2.65 1.37 22.72
C LYS A 233 3.09 -0.01 22.24
N LYS A 234 2.32 -0.65 21.34
CA LYS A 234 2.57 -2.03 20.90
C LYS A 234 3.51 -2.11 19.69
N TYR A 235 3.39 -1.17 18.74
CA TYR A 235 4.07 -1.21 17.45
C TYR A 235 5.01 -0.01 17.21
N GLY A 236 5.02 1.00 18.10
CA GLY A 236 5.92 2.14 18.06
C GLY A 236 5.57 3.15 16.97
N TRP A 237 4.29 3.29 16.61
CA TRP A 237 3.76 4.32 15.72
C TRP A 237 2.27 4.56 16.00
N ASN A 238 1.76 5.72 15.63
CA ASN A 238 0.37 6.09 15.83
C ASN A 238 -0.33 6.48 14.51
N PHE A 239 -1.67 6.39 14.50
CA PHE A 239 -2.45 6.58 13.28
C PHE A 239 -2.35 7.98 12.67
N LYS A 240 -2.07 9.02 13.48
CA LYS A 240 -1.95 10.40 13.00
C LYS A 240 -0.58 10.75 12.43
N GLU A 241 0.47 10.05 12.88
CA GLU A 241 1.80 10.22 12.28
C GLU A 241 1.91 9.48 10.95
N ALA A 242 1.23 8.34 10.80
CA ALA A 242 1.15 7.57 9.57
C ALA A 242 0.28 8.32 8.53
N SER A 243 0.88 9.30 7.86
CA SER A 243 0.19 10.26 7.01
C SER A 243 0.86 10.40 5.64
N SER A 244 0.19 9.90 4.60
CA SER A 244 0.58 10.12 3.21
C SER A 244 0.56 11.62 2.86
N LEU A 245 -0.43 12.36 3.38
CA LEU A 245 -0.57 13.81 3.17
C LEU A 245 0.67 14.59 3.62
N LYS A 246 1.22 14.25 4.79
CA LYS A 246 2.45 14.90 5.29
C LYS A 246 3.68 14.52 4.48
N GLN A 247 3.69 13.34 3.89
CA GLN A 247 4.84 12.85 3.13
C GLN A 247 4.84 13.36 1.69
N VAL A 248 3.69 13.37 1.00
CA VAL A 248 3.64 13.92 -0.37
C VAL A 248 4.01 15.40 -0.42
N ALA A 249 3.72 16.16 0.64
CA ALA A 249 4.12 17.58 0.75
C ALA A 249 5.64 17.79 0.71
N LYS A 250 6.43 16.77 1.02
CA LYS A 250 7.91 16.80 0.97
C LYS A 250 8.47 16.28 -0.37
N CYS A 251 7.65 15.54 -1.14
CA CYS A 251 8.09 14.89 -2.36
C CYS A 251 8.36 15.91 -3.47
N LYS A 252 9.59 15.90 -3.99
CA LYS A 252 10.01 16.77 -5.11
C LYS A 252 9.98 16.05 -6.47
N LEU A 253 9.90 14.72 -6.48
CA LEU A 253 9.86 13.93 -7.71
C LEU A 253 8.45 13.91 -8.31
N PRO A 254 8.32 13.68 -9.62
CA PRO A 254 7.03 13.58 -10.28
C PRO A 254 6.11 12.52 -9.65
N MET A 255 4.81 12.80 -9.56
CA MET A 255 3.81 11.86 -9.06
C MET A 255 2.52 11.90 -9.88
N LEU A 256 2.06 10.73 -10.29
CA LEU A 256 0.73 10.51 -10.86
C LEU A 256 -0.20 9.99 -9.77
N PHE A 257 -1.31 10.66 -9.59
CA PHE A 257 -2.43 10.27 -8.72
C PHE A 257 -3.55 9.70 -9.57
N ILE A 258 -4.02 8.51 -9.24
CA ILE A 258 -5.14 7.82 -9.88
C ILE A 258 -6.18 7.51 -8.80
N HIS A 259 -7.47 7.75 -9.08
CA HIS A 259 -8.53 7.43 -8.12
C HIS A 259 -9.87 7.24 -8.82
N GLY A 260 -10.62 6.20 -8.44
CA GLY A 260 -11.97 5.99 -8.95
C GLY A 260 -12.97 6.98 -8.34
N ASP A 261 -13.93 7.51 -9.15
CA ASP A 261 -14.94 8.44 -8.65
C ASP A 261 -16.10 7.75 -7.89
N LYS A 262 -16.10 6.40 -7.86
CA LYS A 262 -17.05 5.57 -7.10
C LYS A 262 -16.38 4.82 -5.94
N ASP A 263 -15.16 5.19 -5.60
CA ASP A 263 -14.47 4.59 -4.47
C ASP A 263 -15.12 5.03 -3.14
N THR A 264 -15.71 4.06 -2.43
CA THR A 264 -16.34 4.25 -1.13
C THR A 264 -15.55 3.61 0.00
N TYR A 265 -14.51 2.82 -0.32
CA TYR A 265 -13.63 2.19 0.66
C TYR A 265 -12.53 3.17 1.08
N VAL A 266 -11.69 3.63 0.14
CA VAL A 266 -10.87 4.83 0.30
C VAL A 266 -11.60 5.97 -0.44
N PRO A 267 -12.39 6.80 0.24
CA PRO A 267 -13.25 7.75 -0.46
C PRO A 267 -12.50 8.69 -1.39
N THR A 268 -13.04 8.88 -2.59
CA THR A 268 -12.42 9.71 -3.64
C THR A 268 -11.99 11.10 -3.16
N TRP A 269 -12.68 11.69 -2.16
CA TRP A 269 -12.28 12.99 -1.62
C TRP A 269 -10.85 13.02 -1.09
N MET A 270 -10.29 11.86 -0.69
CA MET A 270 -8.92 11.78 -0.11
C MET A 270 -7.83 12.14 -1.11
N VAL A 271 -8.04 11.90 -2.41
CA VAL A 271 -7.02 12.22 -3.42
C VAL A 271 -6.81 13.72 -3.60
N TYR A 272 -7.85 14.54 -3.41
CA TYR A 272 -7.75 15.98 -3.67
C TYR A 272 -6.77 16.70 -2.73
N PRO A 273 -6.85 16.57 -1.38
CA PRO A 273 -5.85 17.18 -0.50
C PRO A 273 -4.44 16.58 -0.69
N LEU A 274 -4.31 15.30 -1.09
CA LEU A 274 -3.03 14.70 -1.43
C LEU A 274 -2.42 15.37 -2.66
N TYR A 275 -3.21 15.51 -3.73
CA TYR A 275 -2.79 16.20 -4.95
C TYR A 275 -2.44 17.67 -4.68
N GLU A 276 -3.25 18.39 -3.92
CA GLU A 276 -2.99 19.79 -3.59
C GLU A 276 -1.70 19.98 -2.80
N ALA A 277 -1.44 19.12 -1.80
CA ALA A 277 -0.27 19.21 -0.95
C ALA A 277 1.04 18.84 -1.66
N LYS A 278 0.98 18.00 -2.71
CA LYS A 278 2.14 17.57 -3.49
C LYS A 278 2.68 18.73 -4.33
N PRO A 279 3.98 19.15 -4.16
CA PRO A 279 4.62 20.09 -5.07
C PRO A 279 4.68 19.57 -6.52
N GLU A 280 4.77 20.47 -7.50
CA GLU A 280 5.02 20.08 -8.89
C GLU A 280 6.36 19.31 -9.05
N PRO A 281 6.50 18.39 -10.04
CA PRO A 281 5.50 17.98 -11.03
C PRO A 281 4.50 16.94 -10.48
N LYS A 282 3.23 17.07 -10.85
CA LYS A 282 2.14 16.16 -10.45
C LYS A 282 1.04 16.11 -11.50
N GLU A 283 0.34 14.97 -11.54
CA GLU A 283 -0.83 14.78 -12.39
C GLU A 283 -1.92 14.06 -11.60
N LEU A 284 -3.17 14.33 -11.95
CA LEU A 284 -4.35 13.68 -11.37
C LEU A 284 -5.22 13.12 -12.49
N TRP A 285 -5.58 11.85 -12.36
CA TRP A 285 -6.56 11.18 -13.19
C TRP A 285 -7.67 10.58 -12.32
N ILE A 286 -8.85 11.14 -12.40
CA ILE A 286 -10.07 10.58 -11.80
C ILE A 286 -10.70 9.62 -12.80
N VAL A 287 -10.79 8.35 -12.42
CA VAL A 287 -11.33 7.28 -13.26
C VAL A 287 -12.83 7.22 -13.09
N SER A 288 -13.56 7.62 -14.16
CA SER A 288 -15.02 7.66 -14.10
C SER A 288 -15.63 6.27 -13.99
N GLY A 289 -16.53 6.11 -13.03
CA GLY A 289 -17.26 4.86 -12.75
C GLY A 289 -16.50 3.85 -11.91
N ALA A 290 -15.19 3.97 -11.76
CA ALA A 290 -14.37 2.99 -11.05
C ALA A 290 -14.59 3.04 -9.53
N ALA A 291 -14.76 1.87 -8.93
CA ALA A 291 -14.76 1.67 -7.48
C ALA A 291 -13.31 1.48 -6.96
N HIS A 292 -13.17 1.05 -5.69
CA HIS A 292 -11.87 0.86 -5.06
C HIS A 292 -11.00 -0.18 -5.79
N ALA A 293 -9.76 0.22 -6.15
CA ALA A 293 -8.71 -0.63 -6.70
C ALA A 293 -9.06 -1.38 -8.01
N VAL A 294 -10.09 -0.93 -8.75
CA VAL A 294 -10.50 -1.55 -10.03
C VAL A 294 -10.19 -0.70 -11.26
N SER A 295 -9.54 0.44 -11.08
CA SER A 295 -9.21 1.37 -12.18
C SER A 295 -8.51 0.67 -13.35
N TYR A 296 -7.50 -0.17 -13.07
CA TYR A 296 -6.81 -0.96 -14.09
C TYR A 296 -7.69 -2.07 -14.66
N GLN A 297 -8.47 -2.77 -13.84
CA GLN A 297 -9.30 -3.88 -14.28
C GLN A 297 -10.36 -3.43 -15.29
N GLU A 298 -11.01 -2.31 -15.02
CA GLU A 298 -12.10 -1.79 -15.83
C GLU A 298 -11.63 -0.99 -17.04
N ASN A 299 -10.44 -0.36 -16.96
CA ASN A 299 -9.92 0.55 -17.98
C ASN A 299 -8.49 0.20 -18.40
N LYS A 300 -8.18 -1.10 -18.58
CA LYS A 300 -6.82 -1.61 -18.80
C LYS A 300 -6.01 -0.82 -19.82
N GLN A 301 -6.58 -0.54 -21.00
CA GLN A 301 -5.85 0.15 -22.07
C GLN A 301 -5.56 1.60 -21.69
N GLU A 302 -6.56 2.35 -21.25
CA GLU A 302 -6.41 3.76 -20.87
C GLU A 302 -5.45 3.90 -19.68
N TYR A 303 -5.57 3.02 -18.69
CA TYR A 303 -4.66 2.98 -17.54
C TYR A 303 -3.21 2.74 -17.97
N THR A 304 -2.99 1.76 -18.86
CA THR A 304 -1.67 1.46 -19.41
C THR A 304 -1.10 2.66 -20.15
N ASP A 305 -1.90 3.34 -20.97
CA ASP A 305 -1.48 4.51 -21.75
C ASP A 305 -1.17 5.69 -20.84
N LYS A 306 -2.01 5.97 -19.84
CA LYS A 306 -1.76 7.03 -18.83
C LYS A 306 -0.45 6.79 -18.05
N VAL A 307 -0.23 5.57 -17.57
CA VAL A 307 1.01 5.22 -16.87
C VAL A 307 2.21 5.32 -17.80
N ARG A 308 2.11 4.76 -19.03
CA ARG A 308 3.18 4.84 -20.05
C ARG A 308 3.58 6.29 -20.35
N ASP A 309 2.59 7.13 -20.64
CA ASP A 309 2.82 8.53 -20.99
C ASP A 309 3.43 9.32 -19.83
N PHE A 310 2.98 9.03 -18.61
CA PHE A 310 3.55 9.66 -17.41
C PHE A 310 4.99 9.20 -17.17
N VAL A 311 5.26 7.90 -17.02
CA VAL A 311 6.60 7.42 -16.67
C VAL A 311 7.60 7.68 -17.81
N GLY A 312 7.14 7.65 -19.08
CA GLY A 312 7.98 7.88 -20.26
C GLY A 312 8.55 9.30 -20.36
N ARG A 313 8.01 10.26 -19.62
CA ARG A 313 8.59 11.62 -19.53
C ARG A 313 9.77 11.72 -18.57
N TYR A 314 9.95 10.75 -17.70
CA TYR A 314 10.95 10.80 -16.63
C TYR A 314 11.95 9.63 -16.67
N ILE A 315 11.63 8.56 -17.40
CA ILE A 315 12.42 7.32 -17.55
C ILE A 315 12.66 7.09 -19.04
N HIS A 316 13.92 7.19 -19.48
CA HIS A 316 14.33 7.20 -20.89
C HIS A 316 15.14 5.98 -21.28
#